data_3f858f68aabf19d4bfe56c6b4c01b1e2
#
_entry.id   3f858f68aabf19d4bfe56c6b4c01b1e2
#
_cell.length_a   1.000
_cell.length_b   1.000
_cell.length_c   1.000
_cell.angle_alpha   90.00
_cell.angle_beta   90.00
_cell.angle_gamma   90.00
#
_symmetry.space_group_name_H-M   'P 1'
#
loop_
_entity.id
_entity.type
_entity.pdbx_description
1 polymer ?
#
loop_
_entity_poly.entity_id
_entity_poly.type
_entity_poly.pdbx_seq_one_letter_code
_entity_poly.pdbx_strand_id
1 'polypeptide(L)'
;MVQDDFERNYFLKDIPLQAAQDKYNNHLNEIKFTDARTTERVAINDSVGRVSSESVFAKISSPHVTTSAMDGIAIKYGSSIGATETRPITLYEGSDFVWVDTGDPIPDGFDSVIMIEDLERSTGNEVVIRSPVAPYQHVRKIAEDIAAPELLIQKGAVI
;
A
#
# COMPACT_ATOMS: atom_id res chain seq x y z
N MET A 1 61.85 -1.10 29.26
CA MET A 1 61.41 -2.45 29.54
C MET A 1 59.99 -2.30 30.09
N VAL A 2 59.00 -2.36 29.21
CA VAL A 2 57.59 -2.27 29.60
C VAL A 2 57.17 -3.67 29.94
N GLN A 3 56.86 -3.91 31.22
CA GLN A 3 56.33 -5.17 31.69
C GLN A 3 54.90 -5.26 31.23
N ASP A 4 54.65 -6.20 30.35
CA ASP A 4 53.31 -6.55 29.81
C ASP A 4 52.65 -7.52 30.78
N ASP A 5 52.00 -6.97 31.81
CA ASP A 5 51.21 -7.77 32.76
C ASP A 5 49.86 -8.16 32.12
N PHE A 6 49.93 -9.08 31.16
CA PHE A 6 48.75 -9.77 30.65
C PHE A 6 48.37 -10.86 31.68
N GLU A 7 47.73 -10.47 32.79
CA GLU A 7 47.03 -11.42 33.66
C GLU A 7 45.86 -12.05 32.86
N ARG A 8 46.09 -13.23 32.32
CA ARG A 8 45.02 -14.03 31.73
C ARG A 8 44.06 -14.46 32.82
N ASN A 9 42.92 -13.79 32.92
CA ASN A 9 41.82 -14.23 33.79
C ASN A 9 41.15 -15.46 33.13
N TYR A 10 41.55 -16.67 33.61
CA TYR A 10 41.06 -17.95 33.09
C TYR A 10 39.61 -18.27 33.54
N PHE A 11 39.07 -17.52 34.49
CA PHE A 11 37.72 -17.72 35.02
C PHE A 11 36.87 -16.52 34.74
N LEU A 12 35.93 -16.70 33.80
CA LEU A 12 34.87 -15.72 33.55
C LEU A 12 33.85 -15.82 34.69
N LYS A 13 33.49 -14.67 35.28
CA LYS A 13 32.34 -14.60 36.18
C LYS A 13 31.08 -14.46 35.39
N ASP A 14 30.16 -15.41 35.54
CA ASP A 14 28.84 -15.29 34.95
C ASP A 14 28.13 -14.10 35.56
N ILE A 15 27.49 -13.30 34.68
CA ILE A 15 26.64 -12.19 35.10
C ILE A 15 25.24 -12.38 34.47
N PRO A 16 24.18 -11.94 35.18
CA PRO A 16 22.84 -11.99 34.62
C PRO A 16 22.77 -11.28 33.25
N LEU A 17 22.00 -11.84 32.33
CA LEU A 17 21.85 -11.29 30.96
C LEU A 17 21.51 -9.79 30.97
N GLN A 18 20.57 -9.39 31.83
CA GLN A 18 20.18 -7.96 31.92
C GLN A 18 21.38 -7.09 32.33
N ALA A 19 22.17 -7.50 33.30
CA ALA A 19 23.35 -6.76 33.73
C ALA A 19 24.42 -6.65 32.62
N ALA A 20 24.57 -7.71 31.81
CA ALA A 20 25.46 -7.70 30.64
C ALA A 20 24.96 -6.71 29.58
N GLN A 21 23.66 -6.71 29.29
CA GLN A 21 23.04 -5.77 28.33
C GLN A 21 23.16 -4.33 28.81
N ASP A 22 22.88 -4.08 30.10
CA ASP A 22 22.99 -2.73 30.67
C ASP A 22 24.41 -2.21 30.59
N LYS A 23 25.40 -3.06 30.94
CA LYS A 23 26.83 -2.70 30.84
C LYS A 23 27.24 -2.39 29.41
N TYR A 24 26.78 -3.20 28.44
CA TYR A 24 27.06 -2.97 27.03
C TYR A 24 26.42 -1.68 26.52
N ASN A 25 25.15 -1.46 26.81
CA ASN A 25 24.43 -0.26 26.41
C ASN A 25 25.02 1.01 27.04
N ASN A 26 25.40 0.96 28.33
CA ASN A 26 26.06 2.08 29.00
C ASN A 26 27.38 2.42 28.32
N HIS A 27 28.19 1.42 27.97
CA HIS A 27 29.43 1.66 27.25
C HIS A 27 29.20 2.27 25.85
N LEU A 28 28.19 1.79 25.10
CA LEU A 28 27.83 2.40 23.81
C LEU A 28 27.42 3.86 23.97
N ASN A 29 26.71 4.21 25.04
CA ASN A 29 26.31 5.59 25.34
C ASN A 29 27.52 6.46 25.73
N GLU A 30 28.43 5.93 26.55
CA GLU A 30 29.67 6.64 26.96
C GLU A 30 30.53 7.02 25.76
N ILE A 31 30.69 6.10 24.79
CA ILE A 31 31.46 6.35 23.57
C ILE A 31 30.63 7.09 22.49
N LYS A 32 29.38 7.48 22.84
CA LYS A 32 28.44 8.15 21.91
C LYS A 32 28.26 7.43 20.58
N PHE A 33 28.29 6.09 20.63
CA PHE A 33 28.19 5.25 19.44
C PHE A 33 26.85 5.45 18.69
N THR A 34 25.79 5.77 19.44
CA THR A 34 24.45 6.05 18.89
C THR A 34 24.21 7.52 18.56
N ASP A 35 25.06 8.43 19.11
CA ASP A 35 24.94 9.86 18.88
C ASP A 35 25.67 10.26 17.59
N ALA A 36 25.06 11.10 16.80
CA ALA A 36 25.73 11.76 15.66
C ALA A 36 26.24 10.84 14.53
N ARG A 37 25.42 9.89 14.07
CA ARG A 37 25.62 9.38 12.72
C ARG A 37 25.32 10.51 11.74
N THR A 38 26.26 10.80 10.85
CA THR A 38 26.04 11.74 9.75
C THR A 38 24.94 11.18 8.85
N THR A 39 23.96 12.01 8.51
CA THR A 39 22.92 11.64 7.55
C THR A 39 23.32 12.10 6.15
N GLU A 40 22.93 11.34 5.15
CA GLU A 40 23.13 11.67 3.75
C GLU A 40 21.80 11.46 2.97
N ARG A 41 21.69 12.15 1.86
CA ARG A 41 20.58 11.91 0.91
C ARG A 41 21.06 10.96 -0.16
N VAL A 42 20.29 9.89 -0.38
CA VAL A 42 20.57 8.89 -1.40
C VAL A 42 19.35 8.70 -2.29
N ALA A 43 19.57 8.26 -3.51
CA ALA A 43 18.47 7.83 -4.37
C ALA A 43 17.75 6.62 -3.75
N ILE A 44 16.45 6.48 -3.99
CA ILE A 44 15.67 5.40 -3.39
C ILE A 44 16.21 4.02 -3.76
N ASN A 45 16.71 3.85 -4.98
CA ASN A 45 17.30 2.60 -5.44
C ASN A 45 18.58 2.20 -4.68
N ASP A 46 19.25 3.19 -4.05
CA ASP A 46 20.48 3.00 -3.29
C ASP A 46 20.20 2.94 -1.77
N SER A 47 18.92 2.97 -1.37
CA SER A 47 18.53 3.02 0.05
C SER A 47 18.45 1.65 0.72
N VAL A 48 18.41 0.56 -0.05
CA VAL A 48 18.29 -0.81 0.48
C VAL A 48 19.45 -1.14 1.42
N GLY A 49 19.14 -1.64 2.61
CA GLY A 49 20.11 -1.97 3.67
C GLY A 49 20.58 -0.76 4.48
N ARG A 50 20.13 0.46 4.17
CA ARG A 50 20.43 1.67 4.94
C ARG A 50 19.40 1.88 6.05
N VAL A 51 19.76 2.69 7.03
CA VAL A 51 18.91 3.03 8.17
C VAL A 51 18.26 4.39 7.94
N SER A 52 16.94 4.45 8.03
CA SER A 52 16.20 5.70 7.88
C SER A 52 16.56 6.70 9.00
N SER A 53 16.96 7.90 8.64
CA SER A 53 17.30 8.97 9.59
C SER A 53 16.08 9.70 10.14
N GLU A 54 14.94 9.59 9.46
CA GLU A 54 13.66 10.18 9.86
C GLU A 54 12.50 9.25 9.49
N SER A 55 11.34 9.48 10.09
CA SER A 55 10.12 8.76 9.70
C SER A 55 9.63 9.27 8.36
N VAL A 56 9.23 8.33 7.47
CA VAL A 56 8.71 8.63 6.15
C VAL A 56 7.20 8.37 6.15
N PHE A 57 6.45 9.37 5.73
CA PHE A 57 5.00 9.30 5.64
C PHE A 57 4.54 9.40 4.19
N ALA A 58 3.44 8.76 3.86
CA ALA A 58 2.80 8.87 2.55
C ALA A 58 2.38 10.33 2.30
N LYS A 59 2.81 10.90 1.18
CA LYS A 59 2.44 12.26 0.78
C LYS A 59 1.13 12.32 0.01
N ILE A 60 0.80 11.23 -0.67
CA ILE A 60 -0.43 11.04 -1.44
C ILE A 60 -0.98 9.65 -1.14
N SER A 61 -2.29 9.50 -1.26
CA SER A 61 -2.93 8.19 -1.15
C SER A 61 -2.73 7.36 -2.42
N SER A 62 -2.77 6.04 -2.30
CA SER A 62 -2.75 5.10 -3.41
C SER A 62 -3.95 4.14 -3.30
N PRO A 63 -4.82 4.03 -4.30
CA PRO A 63 -4.99 4.98 -5.40
C PRO A 63 -5.31 6.39 -4.90
N HIS A 64 -4.98 7.42 -5.68
CA HIS A 64 -5.28 8.82 -5.32
C HIS A 64 -6.68 9.27 -5.76
N VAL A 65 -7.36 8.48 -6.58
CA VAL A 65 -8.76 8.59 -6.97
C VAL A 65 -9.40 7.21 -6.96
N THR A 66 -10.73 7.15 -6.92
CA THR A 66 -11.47 5.89 -7.08
C THR A 66 -11.33 5.40 -8.52
N THR A 67 -10.89 4.16 -8.74
CA THR A 67 -10.55 3.62 -10.06
C THR A 67 -11.25 2.30 -10.36
N SER A 68 -11.36 1.97 -11.65
CA SER A 68 -11.80 0.65 -12.07
C SER A 68 -10.73 -0.41 -11.76
N ALA A 69 -11.16 -1.56 -11.24
CA ALA A 69 -10.31 -2.72 -11.04
C ALA A 69 -10.28 -3.67 -12.26
N MET A 70 -11.18 -3.46 -13.23
CA MET A 70 -11.38 -4.34 -14.39
C MET A 70 -11.73 -3.51 -15.62
N ASP A 71 -11.50 -4.09 -16.80
CA ASP A 71 -11.96 -3.53 -18.06
C ASP A 71 -13.46 -3.82 -18.24
N GLY A 72 -14.23 -2.84 -18.67
CA GLY A 72 -15.68 -2.99 -18.83
C GLY A 72 -16.44 -1.68 -18.85
N ILE A 73 -17.56 -1.64 -18.15
CA ILE A 73 -18.43 -0.46 -18.08
C ILE A 73 -18.63 0.00 -16.64
N ALA A 74 -18.47 1.29 -16.38
CA ALA A 74 -18.88 1.90 -15.12
C ALA A 74 -20.37 2.23 -15.18
N ILE A 75 -21.11 1.79 -14.14
CA ILE A 75 -22.55 1.99 -14.00
C ILE A 75 -22.92 2.44 -12.58
N LYS A 76 -24.16 2.88 -12.38
CA LYS A 76 -24.79 2.89 -11.06
C LYS A 76 -25.26 1.49 -10.74
N TYR A 77 -24.85 0.89 -9.62
CA TYR A 77 -25.29 -0.46 -9.25
C TYR A 77 -26.81 -0.62 -9.30
N GLY A 78 -27.53 0.46 -8.91
CA GLY A 78 -29.01 0.50 -8.93
C GLY A 78 -29.63 0.26 -10.30
N SER A 79 -28.94 0.60 -11.39
CA SER A 79 -29.42 0.35 -12.75
C SER A 79 -29.35 -1.13 -13.16
N SER A 80 -28.62 -1.94 -12.43
CA SER A 80 -28.53 -3.41 -12.69
C SER A 80 -29.53 -4.23 -11.90
N ILE A 81 -30.21 -3.63 -10.92
CA ILE A 81 -31.12 -4.36 -10.01
C ILE A 81 -32.26 -4.97 -10.81
N GLY A 82 -32.43 -6.27 -10.64
CA GLY A 82 -33.50 -7.06 -11.32
C GLY A 82 -33.06 -7.68 -12.64
N ALA A 83 -31.83 -7.46 -13.07
CA ALA A 83 -31.26 -8.18 -14.20
C ALA A 83 -31.20 -9.69 -13.89
N THR A 84 -31.66 -10.52 -14.80
CA THR A 84 -31.58 -12.00 -14.72
C THR A 84 -31.45 -12.57 -16.13
N GLU A 85 -31.09 -13.86 -16.25
CA GLU A 85 -31.04 -14.55 -17.52
C GLU A 85 -32.35 -14.48 -18.31
N THR A 86 -33.50 -14.49 -17.60
CA THR A 86 -34.85 -14.44 -18.22
C THR A 86 -35.39 -13.01 -18.33
N ARG A 87 -34.71 -12.04 -17.69
CA ARG A 87 -35.07 -10.63 -17.67
C ARG A 87 -33.82 -9.78 -17.81
N PRO A 88 -33.15 -9.81 -18.96
CA PRO A 88 -31.99 -8.97 -19.20
C PRO A 88 -32.36 -7.49 -19.18
N ILE A 89 -31.38 -6.64 -18.83
CA ILE A 89 -31.53 -5.18 -18.87
C ILE A 89 -30.62 -4.65 -19.97
N THR A 90 -31.16 -3.76 -20.82
CA THR A 90 -30.38 -3.01 -21.82
C THR A 90 -29.95 -1.69 -21.21
N LEU A 91 -28.66 -1.37 -21.35
CA LEU A 91 -28.04 -0.12 -20.91
C LEU A 91 -27.51 0.63 -22.13
N TYR A 92 -27.58 1.97 -22.08
CA TYR A 92 -27.18 2.85 -23.17
C TYR A 92 -25.97 3.67 -22.81
N GLU A 93 -24.98 3.70 -23.71
CA GLU A 93 -23.74 4.48 -23.54
C GLU A 93 -24.02 5.97 -23.38
N GLY A 94 -23.32 6.60 -22.45
CA GLY A 94 -23.44 8.02 -22.14
C GLY A 94 -24.59 8.40 -21.20
N SER A 95 -25.66 7.57 -21.10
CA SER A 95 -26.75 7.77 -20.13
C SER A 95 -26.68 6.79 -18.95
N ASP A 96 -26.50 5.51 -19.22
CA ASP A 96 -26.54 4.46 -18.22
C ASP A 96 -25.17 3.95 -17.86
N PHE A 97 -24.21 4.04 -18.77
CA PHE A 97 -22.84 3.61 -18.55
C PHE A 97 -21.81 4.40 -19.36
N VAL A 98 -20.55 4.28 -18.98
CA VAL A 98 -19.36 4.68 -19.73
C VAL A 98 -18.36 3.54 -19.76
N TRP A 99 -17.57 3.42 -20.83
CA TRP A 99 -16.47 2.48 -20.91
C TRP A 99 -15.33 2.89 -20.00
N VAL A 100 -14.73 1.93 -19.32
CA VAL A 100 -13.56 2.12 -18.45
C VAL A 100 -12.59 0.95 -18.63
N ASP A 101 -11.31 1.26 -18.59
CA ASP A 101 -10.24 0.29 -18.52
C ASP A 101 -9.71 0.20 -17.07
N THR A 102 -8.99 -0.88 -16.77
CA THR A 102 -8.36 -1.08 -15.46
C THR A 102 -7.44 0.09 -15.13
N GLY A 103 -7.70 0.75 -14.00
CA GLY A 103 -6.96 1.92 -13.55
C GLY A 103 -7.60 3.26 -13.90
N ASP A 104 -8.59 3.28 -14.80
CA ASP A 104 -9.32 4.51 -15.12
C ASP A 104 -10.10 5.04 -13.92
N PRO A 105 -10.16 6.37 -13.74
CA PRO A 105 -11.02 6.96 -12.74
C PRO A 105 -12.49 6.62 -12.99
N ILE A 106 -13.21 6.24 -11.94
CA ILE A 106 -14.67 6.09 -12.02
C ILE A 106 -15.29 7.48 -12.10
N PRO A 107 -16.04 7.81 -13.17
CA PRO A 107 -16.65 9.12 -13.29
C PRO A 107 -17.74 9.36 -12.25
N ASP A 108 -17.97 10.65 -11.93
CA ASP A 108 -19.00 11.04 -10.98
C ASP A 108 -20.37 10.51 -11.39
N GLY A 109 -21.05 9.94 -10.39
CA GLY A 109 -22.39 9.38 -10.58
C GLY A 109 -22.41 7.88 -10.88
N PHE A 110 -21.26 7.25 -11.11
CA PHE A 110 -21.10 5.80 -11.19
C PHE A 110 -20.41 5.25 -9.93
N ASP A 111 -20.69 3.99 -9.61
CA ASP A 111 -20.20 3.40 -8.37
C ASP A 111 -19.80 1.93 -8.46
N SER A 112 -19.99 1.29 -9.63
CA SER A 112 -19.71 -0.12 -9.84
C SER A 112 -19.26 -0.38 -11.27
N VAL A 113 -18.55 -1.47 -11.49
CA VAL A 113 -18.08 -1.88 -12.82
C VAL A 113 -18.59 -3.27 -13.14
N ILE A 114 -19.07 -3.45 -14.37
CA ILE A 114 -19.36 -4.76 -14.98
C ILE A 114 -18.22 -5.09 -15.92
N MET A 115 -17.62 -6.26 -15.76
CA MET A 115 -16.53 -6.72 -16.63
C MET A 115 -17.00 -6.89 -18.08
N ILE A 116 -16.09 -6.66 -19.01
CA ILE A 116 -16.38 -6.78 -20.44
C ILE A 116 -16.88 -8.19 -20.82
N GLU A 117 -16.43 -9.23 -20.10
CA GLU A 117 -16.79 -10.62 -20.30
C GLU A 117 -18.25 -10.92 -19.91
N ASP A 118 -18.82 -10.10 -19.01
CA ASP A 118 -20.21 -10.24 -18.52
C ASP A 118 -21.21 -9.44 -19.36
N LEU A 119 -20.72 -8.79 -20.42
CA LEU A 119 -21.55 -7.97 -21.31
C LEU A 119 -21.92 -8.73 -22.58
N GLU A 120 -23.19 -8.65 -22.94
CA GLU A 120 -23.66 -9.03 -24.28
C GLU A 120 -23.78 -7.75 -25.12
N ARG A 121 -22.96 -7.64 -26.15
CA ARG A 121 -23.03 -6.50 -27.07
C ARG A 121 -24.24 -6.62 -27.96
N SER A 122 -25.05 -5.58 -27.98
CA SER A 122 -26.10 -5.36 -28.95
C SER A 122 -25.60 -4.51 -30.13
N THR A 123 -26.46 -4.15 -31.07
CA THR A 123 -26.10 -3.27 -32.18
C THR A 123 -26.12 -1.81 -31.73
N GLY A 124 -25.04 -1.05 -32.03
CA GLY A 124 -24.95 0.38 -31.68
C GLY A 124 -24.32 0.64 -30.35
N ASN A 125 -24.82 1.63 -29.61
CA ASN A 125 -24.28 2.13 -28.34
C ASN A 125 -25.00 1.51 -27.12
N GLU A 126 -25.37 0.24 -27.22
CA GLU A 126 -26.07 -0.46 -26.14
C GLU A 126 -25.39 -1.78 -25.78
N VAL A 127 -25.53 -2.14 -24.52
CA VAL A 127 -25.11 -3.44 -23.98
C VAL A 127 -26.25 -4.07 -23.20
N VAL A 128 -26.24 -5.39 -23.12
CA VAL A 128 -27.22 -6.16 -22.36
C VAL A 128 -26.52 -6.84 -21.21
N ILE A 129 -27.10 -6.72 -20.01
CA ILE A 129 -26.64 -7.40 -18.80
C ILE A 129 -27.67 -8.42 -18.31
N ARG A 130 -27.19 -9.56 -17.78
CA ARG A 130 -28.03 -10.67 -17.33
C ARG A 130 -27.94 -10.96 -15.84
N SER A 131 -27.10 -10.19 -15.13
CA SER A 131 -26.95 -10.29 -13.68
C SER A 131 -26.74 -8.91 -13.07
N PRO A 132 -27.22 -8.67 -11.83
CA PRO A 132 -26.95 -7.44 -11.13
C PRO A 132 -25.54 -7.42 -10.57
N VAL A 133 -24.99 -6.24 -10.36
CA VAL A 133 -23.72 -6.03 -9.62
C VAL A 133 -24.01 -5.54 -8.20
N ALA A 134 -23.08 -5.83 -7.31
CA ALA A 134 -23.10 -5.27 -5.96
C ALA A 134 -22.57 -3.81 -5.95
N PRO A 135 -22.95 -3.01 -4.95
CA PRO A 135 -22.37 -1.70 -4.76
C PRO A 135 -20.84 -1.78 -4.65
N TYR A 136 -20.14 -0.93 -5.40
CA TYR A 136 -18.67 -0.86 -5.48
C TYR A 136 -17.97 -2.13 -6.00
N GLN A 137 -18.72 -3.02 -6.67
CA GLN A 137 -18.12 -4.17 -7.31
C GLN A 137 -17.10 -3.74 -8.37
N HIS A 138 -15.91 -4.35 -8.36
CA HIS A 138 -14.79 -4.07 -9.25
C HIS A 138 -14.31 -2.60 -9.24
N VAL A 139 -14.48 -1.93 -8.11
CA VAL A 139 -14.02 -0.55 -7.89
C VAL A 139 -12.98 -0.53 -6.79
N ARG A 140 -11.82 0.04 -7.08
CA ARG A 140 -10.77 0.32 -6.09
C ARG A 140 -11.00 1.71 -5.50
N LYS A 141 -11.19 1.75 -4.20
CA LYS A 141 -11.45 3.02 -3.50
C LYS A 141 -10.17 3.83 -3.32
N ILE A 142 -10.32 5.15 -3.28
CA ILE A 142 -9.23 6.04 -2.86
C ILE A 142 -8.65 5.58 -1.53
N ALA A 143 -7.30 5.57 -1.43
CA ALA A 143 -6.55 5.17 -0.25
C ALA A 143 -6.71 3.70 0.16
N GLU A 144 -7.09 2.82 -0.76
CA GLU A 144 -7.26 1.39 -0.48
C GLU A 144 -5.94 0.72 -0.11
N ASP A 145 -4.84 1.09 -0.76
CA ASP A 145 -3.51 0.52 -0.49
C ASP A 145 -2.78 1.31 0.60
N ILE A 146 -2.75 2.65 0.46
CA ILE A 146 -2.02 3.56 1.33
C ILE A 146 -2.83 4.85 1.50
N ALA A 147 -3.07 5.25 2.72
CA ALA A 147 -3.73 6.52 3.04
C ALA A 147 -2.69 7.60 3.41
N ALA A 148 -2.77 8.79 2.84
CA ALA A 148 -1.98 9.91 3.34
C ALA A 148 -2.61 10.48 4.64
N PRO A 149 -1.81 10.74 5.69
CA PRO A 149 -0.35 10.62 5.85
C PRO A 149 0.07 9.34 6.61
N GLU A 150 -0.17 8.17 6.08
CA GLU A 150 0.23 6.89 6.71
C GLU A 150 1.75 6.80 6.89
N LEU A 151 2.21 6.23 8.01
CA LEU A 151 3.62 5.97 8.27
C LEU A 151 4.10 4.79 7.41
N LEU A 152 5.02 5.06 6.49
CA LEU A 152 5.61 4.05 5.61
C LEU A 152 6.88 3.43 6.19
N ILE A 153 7.76 4.26 6.75
CA ILE A 153 9.04 3.82 7.32
C ILE A 153 9.26 4.58 8.63
N GLN A 154 9.50 3.85 9.69
CA GLN A 154 9.84 4.44 10.98
C GLN A 154 11.31 4.89 11.00
N LYS A 155 11.61 6.02 11.68
CA LYS A 155 12.98 6.44 11.97
C LYS A 155 13.77 5.31 12.64
N GLY A 156 14.96 5.03 12.14
CA GLY A 156 15.82 3.97 12.65
C GLY A 156 15.55 2.59 12.04
N ALA A 157 14.53 2.46 11.18
CA ALA A 157 14.28 1.22 10.46
C ALA A 157 15.30 1.00 9.33
N VAL A 158 15.66 -0.24 9.08
CA VAL A 158 16.43 -0.66 7.90
C VAL A 158 15.47 -0.76 6.72
N ILE A 159 15.86 -0.17 5.60
CA ILE A 159 15.09 -0.13 4.35
C ILE A 159 15.35 -1.38 3.53
#